data_6a4fe07b204a361f342780a2f5226376
#
_entry.id   6a4fe07b204a361f342780a2f5226376
#
_cell.length_a   1.000
_cell.length_b   1.000
_cell.length_c   1.000
_cell.angle_alpha   90.00
_cell.angle_beta   90.00
_cell.angle_gamma   90.00
#
_symmetry.space_group_name_H-M   'P 1'
#
loop_
_entity.id
_entity.type
_entity.pdbx_description
1 polymer ?
#
loop_
_entity_poly.entity_id
_entity_poly.type
_entity_poly.pdbx_seq_one_letter_code
_entity_poly.pdbx_strand_id
1 'polypeptide(L)'
;MGNCSMKFEDIYYDEITQESFKEMLEICNWLNRTRGYFPIIIGGWAVYLHYPTLGSRDIDILFPKRTLKHQVVNEYLYSHGYKSEGLFEKEFFKEIITPKRRERILIDACSIEDINRLKGTDIIIPWDLALKYQTKKKIENFELYIPQVEVLLLYKVKAAFDRKYDLKTTYDPFYLQQKIIKDYIDIITLISNCRINFKLLKRLLDNHNFNDYFKLVLEEIETKSEITNKFQTNWKSVKKDFFKKLTVK
;
A
#
# COMPACT_ATOMS: atom_id res chain seq x y z
N MET A 1 -16.23 -19.37 -25.74
CA MET A 1 -15.94 -19.04 -24.34
C MET A 1 -15.66 -17.55 -24.31
N GLY A 2 -16.62 -16.75 -23.82
CA GLY A 2 -16.46 -15.30 -23.80
C GLY A 2 -15.43 -14.90 -22.76
N ASN A 3 -14.39 -14.19 -23.18
CA ASN A 3 -13.46 -13.51 -22.28
C ASN A 3 -14.24 -12.45 -21.47
N CYS A 4 -14.72 -12.81 -20.30
CA CYS A 4 -15.20 -11.85 -19.32
C CYS A 4 -13.97 -11.16 -18.74
N SER A 5 -13.51 -10.08 -19.36
CA SER A 5 -12.44 -9.26 -18.79
C SER A 5 -13.03 -8.53 -17.59
N MET A 6 -12.68 -8.97 -16.39
CA MET A 6 -13.02 -8.27 -15.15
C MET A 6 -12.42 -6.86 -15.20
N LYS A 7 -13.25 -5.82 -15.04
CA LYS A 7 -12.78 -4.44 -15.07
C LYS A 7 -12.13 -4.07 -13.73
N PHE A 8 -11.31 -3.03 -13.75
CA PHE A 8 -10.66 -2.52 -12.53
C PHE A 8 -11.70 -2.16 -11.44
N GLU A 9 -12.81 -1.56 -11.82
CA GLU A 9 -13.94 -1.23 -10.97
C GLU A 9 -14.59 -2.46 -10.30
N ASP A 10 -14.46 -3.64 -10.90
CA ASP A 10 -14.99 -4.88 -10.34
C ASP A 10 -14.16 -5.41 -9.15
N ILE A 11 -12.89 -4.99 -9.03
CA ILE A 11 -12.00 -5.38 -7.94
C ILE A 11 -12.09 -4.41 -6.76
N TYR A 12 -12.20 -3.10 -7.04
CA TYR A 12 -12.23 -2.03 -6.05
C TYR A 12 -13.61 -1.36 -6.01
N TYR A 13 -14.67 -2.15 -5.89
CA TYR A 13 -16.02 -1.61 -5.74
C TYR A 13 -16.32 -1.23 -4.28
N ASP A 14 -17.26 -0.32 -4.11
CA ASP A 14 -17.48 0.36 -2.83
C ASP A 14 -17.74 -0.58 -1.65
N GLU A 15 -18.55 -1.63 -1.85
CA GLU A 15 -18.90 -2.53 -0.75
C GLU A 15 -17.70 -3.27 -0.17
N ILE A 16 -16.77 -3.76 -1.01
CA ILE A 16 -15.57 -4.47 -0.51
C ILE A 16 -14.60 -3.51 0.19
N THR A 17 -14.44 -2.31 -0.34
CA THR A 17 -13.57 -1.31 0.28
C THR A 17 -14.16 -0.79 1.59
N GLN A 18 -15.48 -0.63 1.69
CA GLN A 18 -16.14 -0.26 2.94
C GLN A 18 -15.97 -1.34 4.02
N GLU A 19 -16.18 -2.61 3.69
CA GLU A 19 -15.96 -3.70 4.65
C GLU A 19 -14.48 -3.81 5.06
N SER A 20 -13.54 -3.69 4.12
CA SER A 20 -12.12 -3.66 4.44
C SER A 20 -11.76 -2.48 5.36
N PHE A 21 -12.37 -1.31 5.14
CA PHE A 21 -12.16 -0.15 6.02
C PHE A 21 -12.67 -0.41 7.43
N LYS A 22 -13.87 -0.98 7.58
CA LYS A 22 -14.42 -1.36 8.89
C LYS A 22 -13.51 -2.34 9.63
N GLU A 23 -13.07 -3.41 8.96
CA GLU A 23 -12.15 -4.39 9.55
C GLU A 23 -10.83 -3.73 9.97
N MET A 24 -10.29 -2.80 9.17
CA MET A 24 -9.11 -2.02 9.54
C MET A 24 -9.37 -1.19 10.82
N LEU A 25 -10.53 -0.54 10.93
CA LEU A 25 -10.89 0.24 12.10
C LEU A 25 -11.05 -0.65 13.34
N GLU A 26 -11.67 -1.82 13.20
CA GLU A 26 -11.87 -2.77 14.29
C GLU A 26 -10.55 -3.29 14.86
N ILE A 27 -9.61 -3.71 14.00
CA ILE A 27 -8.29 -4.17 14.48
C ILE A 27 -7.49 -3.04 15.12
N CYS A 28 -7.55 -1.82 14.57
CA CYS A 28 -6.89 -0.65 15.14
C CYS A 28 -7.46 -0.30 16.51
N ASN A 29 -8.77 -0.30 16.65
CA ASN A 29 -9.45 -0.03 17.92
C ASN A 29 -9.12 -1.10 18.97
N TRP A 30 -9.13 -2.38 18.60
CA TRP A 30 -8.73 -3.47 19.48
C TRP A 30 -7.28 -3.30 19.97
N LEU A 31 -6.34 -2.99 19.08
CA LEU A 31 -4.94 -2.73 19.42
C LEU A 31 -4.78 -1.57 20.39
N ASN A 32 -5.49 -0.47 20.17
CA ASN A 32 -5.46 0.69 21.06
C ASN A 32 -5.97 0.33 22.47
N ARG A 33 -7.12 -0.36 22.55
CA ARG A 33 -7.79 -0.65 23.83
C ARG A 33 -7.11 -1.77 24.61
N THR A 34 -6.70 -2.83 23.93
CA THR A 34 -6.23 -4.05 24.57
C THR A 34 -4.73 -4.02 24.85
N ARG A 35 -3.96 -3.32 24.01
CA ARG A 35 -2.50 -3.31 24.03
C ARG A 35 -1.90 -1.93 24.27
N GLY A 36 -2.71 -0.87 24.25
CA GLY A 36 -2.23 0.50 24.27
C GLY A 36 -1.31 0.83 23.09
N TYR A 37 -1.44 0.07 22.00
CA TYR A 37 -0.59 0.16 20.82
C TYR A 37 -1.30 0.89 19.69
N PHE A 38 -0.58 1.80 19.04
CA PHE A 38 -1.07 2.52 17.86
C PHE A 38 -0.48 1.86 16.61
N PRO A 39 -1.30 1.15 15.82
CA PRO A 39 -0.82 0.45 14.63
C PRO A 39 -0.30 1.42 13.57
N ILE A 40 0.68 0.96 12.79
CA ILE A 40 1.17 1.67 11.62
C ILE A 40 0.49 1.04 10.40
N ILE A 41 -0.43 1.78 9.80
CA ILE A 41 -1.08 1.37 8.56
C ILE A 41 -0.22 1.83 7.40
N ILE A 42 0.08 0.90 6.49
CA ILE A 42 0.82 1.16 5.24
C ILE A 42 -0.09 0.86 4.03
N GLY A 43 0.47 0.75 2.84
CA GLY A 43 -0.29 0.31 1.66
C GLY A 43 -1.37 1.30 1.19
N GLY A 44 -2.46 0.74 0.67
CA GLY A 44 -3.53 1.53 0.05
C GLY A 44 -4.33 2.36 1.04
N TRP A 45 -4.57 1.86 2.25
CA TRP A 45 -5.27 2.62 3.29
C TRP A 45 -4.46 3.79 3.80
N ALA A 46 -3.13 3.68 3.87
CA ALA A 46 -2.29 4.83 4.22
C ALA A 46 -2.38 5.95 3.16
N VAL A 47 -2.47 5.59 1.86
CA VAL A 47 -2.71 6.58 0.79
C VAL A 47 -4.06 7.27 0.99
N TYR A 48 -5.13 6.49 1.20
CA TYR A 48 -6.48 7.01 1.43
C TYR A 48 -6.53 7.97 2.64
N LEU A 49 -5.81 7.66 3.71
CA LEU A 49 -5.74 8.49 4.91
C LEU A 49 -4.90 9.77 4.72
N HIS A 50 -4.04 9.85 3.71
CA HIS A 50 -3.42 11.11 3.28
C HIS A 50 -4.34 11.91 2.37
N TYR A 51 -4.93 11.26 1.39
CA TYR A 51 -5.87 11.86 0.44
C TYR A 51 -6.89 10.80 -0.03
N PRO A 52 -8.21 11.03 0.13
CA PRO A 52 -9.25 10.09 -0.27
C PRO A 52 -9.12 9.68 -1.75
N THR A 53 -9.08 8.38 -2.00
CA THR A 53 -8.95 7.74 -3.30
C THR A 53 -9.83 6.49 -3.35
N LEU A 54 -9.47 5.49 -4.14
CA LEU A 54 -10.24 4.23 -4.31
C LEU A 54 -10.32 3.35 -3.04
N GLY A 55 -9.64 3.73 -1.95
CA GLY A 55 -9.51 2.87 -0.78
C GLY A 55 -8.61 1.66 -1.04
N SER A 56 -8.76 0.62 -0.24
CA SER A 56 -8.04 -0.64 -0.41
C SER A 56 -8.92 -1.83 -0.08
N ARG A 57 -8.66 -2.92 -0.74
CA ARG A 57 -9.24 -4.22 -0.42
C ARG A 57 -8.43 -4.92 0.66
N ASP A 58 -7.12 -4.71 0.65
CA ASP A 58 -6.18 -5.31 1.57
C ASP A 58 -5.86 -4.31 2.70
N ILE A 59 -5.57 -4.85 3.88
CA ILE A 59 -5.18 -4.10 5.07
C ILE A 59 -3.72 -4.43 5.37
N ASP A 60 -2.83 -3.48 5.13
CA ASP A 60 -1.39 -3.64 5.34
C ASP A 60 -1.03 -3.02 6.70
N ILE A 61 -0.61 -3.85 7.67
CA ILE A 61 -0.23 -3.42 9.03
C ILE A 61 1.23 -3.72 9.29
N LEU A 62 1.96 -2.70 9.74
CA LEU A 62 3.35 -2.81 10.12
C LEU A 62 3.50 -2.78 11.64
N PHE A 63 4.17 -3.79 12.18
CA PHE A 63 4.44 -3.94 13.60
C PHE A 63 5.91 -3.58 13.92
N PRO A 64 6.19 -2.91 15.06
CA PRO A 64 7.55 -2.56 15.47
C PRO A 64 8.38 -3.78 15.92
N LYS A 65 7.72 -4.92 16.16
CA LYS A 65 8.37 -6.17 16.58
C LYS A 65 7.61 -7.37 16.06
N ARG A 66 8.33 -8.40 15.67
CA ARG A 66 7.75 -9.67 15.23
C ARG A 66 6.94 -10.36 16.34
N THR A 67 7.39 -10.25 17.59
CA THR A 67 6.66 -10.79 18.75
C THR A 67 5.27 -10.18 18.90
N LEU A 68 5.13 -8.87 18.70
CA LEU A 68 3.82 -8.20 18.74
C LEU A 68 2.93 -8.66 17.57
N LYS A 69 3.50 -8.80 16.38
CA LYS A 69 2.79 -9.38 15.22
C LYS A 69 2.20 -10.76 15.58
N HIS A 70 3.01 -11.67 16.11
CA HIS A 70 2.55 -13.02 16.49
C HIS A 70 1.45 -12.99 17.56
N GLN A 71 1.55 -12.09 18.55
CA GLN A 71 0.49 -11.92 19.54
C GLN A 71 -0.83 -11.47 18.90
N VAL A 72 -0.79 -10.49 17.99
CA VAL A 72 -1.99 -10.01 17.30
C VAL A 72 -2.60 -11.10 16.41
N VAL A 73 -1.78 -11.87 15.72
CA VAL A 73 -2.24 -13.00 14.92
C VAL A 73 -3.01 -13.99 15.79
N ASN A 74 -2.40 -14.43 16.90
CA ASN A 74 -2.98 -15.45 17.76
C ASN A 74 -4.22 -14.97 18.53
N GLU A 75 -4.20 -13.74 19.03
CA GLU A 75 -5.24 -13.25 19.93
C GLU A 75 -6.39 -12.50 19.22
N TYR A 76 -6.13 -11.93 18.05
CA TYR A 76 -7.15 -11.21 17.30
C TYR A 76 -7.55 -11.92 16.01
N LEU A 77 -6.61 -12.13 15.08
CA LEU A 77 -6.96 -12.59 13.74
C LEU A 77 -7.67 -13.93 13.75
N TYR A 78 -7.13 -14.93 14.41
CA TYR A 78 -7.77 -16.24 14.47
C TYR A 78 -9.12 -16.24 15.22
N SER A 79 -9.23 -15.46 16.30
CA SER A 79 -10.50 -15.34 17.06
C SER A 79 -11.61 -14.60 16.29
N HIS A 80 -11.24 -13.77 15.30
CA HIS A 80 -12.17 -13.03 14.44
C HIS A 80 -12.41 -13.70 13.08
N GLY A 81 -12.04 -14.99 12.96
CA GLY A 81 -12.32 -15.81 11.78
C GLY A 81 -11.36 -15.62 10.61
N TYR A 82 -10.23 -14.96 10.82
CA TYR A 82 -9.18 -14.93 9.83
C TYR A 82 -8.45 -16.27 9.76
N LYS A 83 -8.06 -16.64 8.56
CA LYS A 83 -7.26 -17.83 8.26
C LYS A 83 -5.94 -17.40 7.63
N SER A 84 -4.84 -18.11 7.93
CA SER A 84 -3.56 -17.85 7.26
C SER A 84 -3.55 -18.49 5.87
N GLU A 85 -2.95 -17.79 4.91
CA GLU A 85 -2.66 -18.32 3.58
C GLU A 85 -1.13 -18.41 3.43
N GLY A 86 -0.64 -19.64 3.17
CA GLY A 86 0.79 -19.91 2.98
C GLY A 86 1.58 -20.32 4.23
N LEU A 87 2.84 -20.73 4.00
CA LEU A 87 3.72 -21.34 5.02
C LEU A 87 4.31 -20.34 6.05
N PHE A 88 4.20 -19.02 5.81
CA PHE A 88 4.94 -18.01 6.59
C PHE A 88 4.07 -17.07 7.39
N GLU A 89 2.77 -17.32 7.53
CA GLU A 89 1.83 -16.48 8.31
C GLU A 89 2.02 -14.96 8.05
N LYS A 90 2.14 -14.58 6.79
CA LYS A 90 2.25 -13.17 6.40
C LYS A 90 0.92 -12.60 5.97
N GLU A 91 0.13 -13.41 5.27
CA GLU A 91 -1.15 -13.02 4.72
C GLU A 91 -2.27 -13.78 5.43
N PHE A 92 -3.25 -13.05 5.89
CA PHE A 92 -4.45 -13.58 6.53
C PHE A 92 -5.66 -13.13 5.73
N PHE A 93 -6.65 -14.00 5.61
CA PHE A 93 -7.89 -13.67 4.92
C PHE A 93 -9.12 -13.99 5.75
N LYS A 94 -10.15 -13.19 5.57
CA LYS A 94 -11.50 -13.42 6.06
C LYS A 94 -12.47 -13.37 4.89
N GLU A 95 -13.27 -14.41 4.75
CA GLU A 95 -14.33 -14.42 3.74
C GLU A 95 -15.50 -13.57 4.20
N ILE A 96 -15.96 -12.71 3.33
CA ILE A 96 -17.15 -11.88 3.51
C ILE A 96 -18.15 -12.19 2.41
N ILE A 97 -19.42 -12.08 2.73
CA ILE A 97 -20.51 -12.23 1.77
C ILE A 97 -21.04 -10.85 1.46
N THR A 98 -20.80 -10.41 0.21
CA THR A 98 -21.43 -9.19 -0.30
C THR A 98 -22.70 -9.55 -1.09
N PRO A 99 -23.58 -8.60 -1.39
CA PRO A 99 -24.74 -8.85 -2.23
C PRO A 99 -24.42 -9.42 -3.61
N LYS A 100 -23.20 -9.18 -4.11
CA LYS A 100 -22.78 -9.60 -5.45
C LYS A 100 -22.11 -10.97 -5.46
N ARG A 101 -21.26 -11.28 -4.43
CA ARG A 101 -20.46 -12.51 -4.41
C ARG A 101 -19.74 -12.70 -3.06
N ARG A 102 -19.11 -13.87 -2.91
CA ARG A 102 -18.13 -14.08 -1.83
C ARG A 102 -16.82 -13.40 -2.20
N GLU A 103 -16.28 -12.68 -1.24
CA GLU A 103 -15.03 -11.94 -1.37
C GLU A 103 -14.11 -12.23 -0.19
N ARG A 104 -12.84 -11.85 -0.33
CA ARG A 104 -11.87 -11.95 0.74
C ARG A 104 -11.31 -10.59 1.08
N ILE A 105 -11.28 -10.27 2.36
CA ILE A 105 -10.46 -9.19 2.91
C ILE A 105 -9.14 -9.81 3.32
N LEU A 106 -8.04 -9.22 2.88
CA LEU A 106 -6.70 -9.67 3.20
C LEU A 106 -6.09 -8.75 4.25
N ILE A 107 -5.38 -9.33 5.21
CA ILE A 107 -4.49 -8.59 6.13
C ILE A 107 -3.06 -9.05 5.86
N ASP A 108 -2.23 -8.14 5.41
CA ASP A 108 -0.79 -8.32 5.32
C ASP A 108 -0.13 -7.74 6.58
N ALA A 109 0.36 -8.64 7.43
CA ALA A 109 0.96 -8.31 8.70
C ALA A 109 2.48 -8.39 8.60
N CYS A 110 3.15 -7.25 8.45
CA CYS A 110 4.60 -7.14 8.39
C CYS A 110 5.20 -6.67 9.72
N SER A 111 6.48 -6.94 9.93
CA SER A 111 7.28 -6.38 11.02
C SER A 111 8.42 -5.54 10.45
N ILE A 112 8.88 -4.51 11.20
CA ILE A 112 10.10 -3.78 10.82
C ILE A 112 11.35 -4.65 10.78
N GLU A 113 11.30 -5.83 11.43
CA GLU A 113 12.37 -6.82 11.41
C GLU A 113 12.37 -7.68 10.12
N ASP A 114 11.33 -7.56 9.29
CA ASP A 114 11.24 -8.29 8.03
C ASP A 114 12.05 -7.57 6.94
N ILE A 115 12.75 -8.35 6.12
CA ILE A 115 13.55 -7.79 5.03
C ILE A 115 12.63 -7.36 3.89
N ASN A 116 12.68 -6.08 3.53
CA ASN A 116 11.93 -5.50 2.43
C ASN A 116 12.85 -5.21 1.22
N ARG A 117 13.30 -6.27 0.55
CA ARG A 117 14.19 -6.19 -0.62
C ARG A 117 13.40 -5.89 -1.89
N LEU A 118 13.97 -5.09 -2.77
CA LEU A 118 13.48 -4.89 -4.13
C LEU A 118 13.80 -6.13 -4.98
N LYS A 119 12.79 -6.75 -5.57
CA LYS A 119 12.92 -8.02 -6.30
C LYS A 119 13.93 -7.94 -7.43
N GLY A 120 14.77 -8.97 -7.55
CA GLY A 120 15.81 -9.04 -8.55
C GLY A 120 17.02 -8.12 -8.31
N THR A 121 17.14 -7.52 -7.13
CA THR A 121 18.25 -6.61 -6.76
C THR A 121 18.71 -6.84 -5.32
N ASP A 122 19.80 -6.17 -4.91
CA ASP A 122 20.26 -6.12 -3.51
C ASP A 122 19.76 -4.89 -2.74
N ILE A 123 18.91 -4.09 -3.36
CA ILE A 123 18.37 -2.87 -2.74
C ILE A 123 17.33 -3.23 -1.67
N ILE A 124 17.51 -2.63 -0.50
CA ILE A 124 16.59 -2.78 0.63
C ILE A 124 15.96 -1.43 0.93
N ILE A 125 14.63 -1.37 0.96
CA ILE A 125 13.85 -0.24 1.45
C ILE A 125 13.30 -0.64 2.82
N PRO A 126 13.96 -0.27 3.94
CA PRO A 126 13.64 -0.83 5.24
C PRO A 126 12.26 -0.42 5.73
N TRP A 127 11.58 -1.31 6.44
CA TRP A 127 10.28 -1.04 7.05
C TRP A 127 10.34 -0.04 8.22
N ASP A 128 11.50 0.10 8.87
CA ASP A 128 11.69 1.04 9.98
C ASP A 128 11.57 2.52 9.54
N LEU A 129 11.68 2.81 8.24
CA LEU A 129 11.39 4.15 7.70
C LEU A 129 9.96 4.59 8.03
N ALA A 130 9.00 3.67 8.03
CA ALA A 130 7.62 3.97 8.38
C ALA A 130 7.48 4.33 9.88
N LEU A 131 8.27 3.71 10.75
CA LEU A 131 8.31 4.05 12.17
C LEU A 131 9.02 5.40 12.40
N LYS A 132 10.13 5.64 11.69
CA LYS A 132 10.94 6.85 11.83
C LYS A 132 10.27 8.11 11.27
N TYR A 133 9.54 7.96 10.17
CA TYR A 133 8.87 9.05 9.45
C TYR A 133 7.37 8.76 9.37
N GLN A 134 6.71 8.87 10.51
CA GLN A 134 5.28 8.63 10.63
C GLN A 134 4.49 9.89 10.95
N THR A 135 3.22 9.85 10.60
CA THR A 135 2.23 10.88 10.93
C THR A 135 1.11 10.23 11.72
N LYS A 136 0.76 10.83 12.84
CA LYS A 136 -0.37 10.40 13.65
C LYS A 136 -1.69 10.83 13.00
N LYS A 137 -2.62 9.91 12.93
CA LYS A 137 -4.00 10.15 12.50
C LYS A 137 -4.96 9.77 13.63
N LYS A 138 -5.95 10.62 13.83
CA LYS A 138 -7.07 10.32 14.72
C LYS A 138 -8.29 10.04 13.86
N ILE A 139 -8.93 8.90 14.08
CA ILE A 139 -10.14 8.49 13.39
C ILE A 139 -11.15 8.12 14.48
N GLU A 140 -12.28 8.82 14.53
CA GLU A 140 -13.28 8.63 15.58
C GLU A 140 -12.65 8.71 16.99
N ASN A 141 -12.62 7.59 17.73
CA ASN A 141 -12.18 7.53 19.12
C ASN A 141 -10.82 6.84 19.31
N PHE A 142 -10.11 6.54 18.24
CA PHE A 142 -8.80 5.89 18.32
C PHE A 142 -7.77 6.58 17.43
N GLU A 143 -6.52 6.17 17.60
CA GLU A 143 -5.39 6.73 16.91
C GLU A 143 -4.61 5.64 16.19
N LEU A 144 -4.02 5.99 15.06
CA LEU A 144 -3.11 5.15 14.31
C LEU A 144 -2.00 6.00 13.71
N TYR A 145 -0.97 5.34 13.21
CA TYR A 145 0.10 6.00 12.46
C TYR A 145 0.05 5.58 10.99
N ILE A 146 0.47 6.48 10.14
CA ILE A 146 0.74 6.20 8.71
C ILE A 146 2.13 6.76 8.37
N PRO A 147 2.85 6.18 7.40
CA PRO A 147 4.11 6.77 6.92
C PRO A 147 3.89 8.18 6.37
N GLN A 148 4.87 9.05 6.50
CA GLN A 148 4.87 10.31 5.74
C GLN A 148 4.84 10.01 4.23
N VAL A 149 4.36 10.98 3.46
CA VAL A 149 4.14 10.84 2.00
C VAL A 149 5.39 10.35 1.28
N GLU A 150 6.57 10.81 1.67
CA GLU A 150 7.84 10.47 1.07
C GLU A 150 8.19 8.99 1.22
N VAL A 151 7.97 8.44 2.42
CA VAL A 151 8.19 7.01 2.69
C VAL A 151 7.14 6.17 1.97
N LEU A 152 5.89 6.62 1.98
CA LEU A 152 4.81 5.91 1.31
C LEU A 152 5.02 5.87 -0.21
N LEU A 153 5.56 6.94 -0.81
CA LEU A 153 5.97 6.97 -2.21
C LEU A 153 7.04 5.91 -2.51
N LEU A 154 8.08 5.77 -1.65
CA LEU A 154 9.08 4.73 -1.84
C LEU A 154 8.45 3.33 -1.81
N TYR A 155 7.55 3.08 -0.85
CA TYR A 155 6.90 1.77 -0.72
C TYR A 155 5.98 1.47 -1.91
N LYS A 156 5.24 2.46 -2.41
CA LYS A 156 4.35 2.29 -3.57
C LYS A 156 5.12 2.07 -4.87
N VAL A 157 6.19 2.82 -5.08
CA VAL A 157 7.08 2.62 -6.25
C VAL A 157 7.73 1.23 -6.20
N LYS A 158 8.22 0.82 -5.00
CA LYS A 158 8.76 -0.53 -4.81
C LYS A 158 7.71 -1.60 -5.10
N ALA A 159 6.51 -1.46 -4.57
CA ALA A 159 5.42 -2.43 -4.78
C ALA A 159 5.06 -2.58 -6.26
N ALA A 160 4.96 -1.48 -7.00
CA ALA A 160 4.73 -1.49 -8.44
C ALA A 160 5.84 -2.22 -9.19
N PHE A 161 7.10 -1.95 -8.84
CA PHE A 161 8.26 -2.62 -9.45
C PHE A 161 8.27 -4.12 -9.14
N ASP A 162 8.08 -4.52 -7.88
CA ASP A 162 8.08 -5.92 -7.46
C ASP A 162 6.96 -6.72 -8.15
N ARG A 163 5.76 -6.15 -8.26
CA ARG A 163 4.64 -6.78 -8.96
C ARG A 163 4.92 -6.95 -10.45
N LYS A 164 5.59 -5.99 -11.08
CA LYS A 164 6.05 -6.15 -12.47
C LYS A 164 7.05 -7.28 -12.63
N TYR A 165 7.97 -7.41 -11.68
CA TYR A 165 8.91 -8.51 -11.69
C TYR A 165 8.17 -9.86 -11.63
N ASP A 166 7.15 -9.96 -10.75
CA ASP A 166 6.34 -11.16 -10.57
C ASP A 166 5.41 -11.48 -11.76
N LEU A 167 5.08 -10.51 -12.62
CA LEU A 167 4.27 -10.78 -13.82
C LEU A 167 4.86 -11.86 -14.72
N LYS A 168 6.18 -12.11 -14.63
CA LYS A 168 6.87 -13.13 -15.44
C LYS A 168 6.57 -14.55 -14.97
N THR A 169 6.13 -14.73 -13.73
CA THR A 169 5.99 -16.05 -13.09
C THR A 169 4.65 -16.27 -12.41
N THR A 170 3.77 -15.27 -12.39
CA THR A 170 2.46 -15.37 -11.72
C THR A 170 1.49 -16.28 -12.47
N TYR A 171 0.65 -16.99 -11.74
CA TYR A 171 -0.48 -17.76 -12.29
C TYR A 171 -1.69 -16.88 -12.64
N ASP A 172 -1.79 -15.67 -12.05
CA ASP A 172 -2.85 -14.70 -12.33
C ASP A 172 -2.25 -13.34 -12.75
N PRO A 173 -1.78 -13.22 -14.01
CA PRO A 173 -1.20 -11.97 -14.51
C PRO A 173 -2.25 -10.84 -14.57
N PHE A 174 -3.52 -11.17 -14.76
CA PHE A 174 -4.57 -10.17 -14.83
C PHE A 174 -4.77 -9.48 -13.47
N TYR A 175 -4.93 -10.24 -12.40
CA TYR A 175 -5.05 -9.70 -11.04
C TYR A 175 -3.83 -8.85 -10.67
N LEU A 176 -2.63 -9.34 -10.99
CA LEU A 176 -1.40 -8.63 -10.68
C LEU A 176 -1.28 -7.31 -11.46
N GLN A 177 -1.72 -7.27 -12.72
CA GLN A 177 -1.80 -6.03 -13.49
C GLN A 177 -2.73 -5.00 -12.83
N GLN A 178 -3.89 -5.43 -12.30
CA GLN A 178 -4.80 -4.53 -11.59
C GLN A 178 -4.15 -3.95 -10.32
N LYS A 179 -3.37 -4.75 -9.60
CA LYS A 179 -2.59 -4.27 -8.44
C LYS A 179 -1.53 -3.24 -8.85
N ILE A 180 -0.84 -3.43 -9.98
CA ILE A 180 0.12 -2.46 -10.52
C ILE A 180 -0.59 -1.14 -10.87
N ILE A 181 -1.73 -1.22 -11.56
CA ILE A 181 -2.55 -0.05 -11.89
C ILE A 181 -2.95 0.71 -10.62
N LYS A 182 -3.36 -0.02 -9.56
CA LYS A 182 -3.69 0.59 -8.27
C LYS A 182 -2.49 1.32 -7.65
N ASP A 183 -1.29 0.73 -7.68
CA ASP A 183 -0.09 1.41 -7.19
C ASP A 183 0.23 2.67 -8.00
N TYR A 184 0.04 2.65 -9.32
CA TYR A 184 0.22 3.85 -10.15
C TYR A 184 -0.77 4.96 -9.80
N ILE A 185 -2.04 4.60 -9.56
CA ILE A 185 -3.06 5.53 -9.08
C ILE A 185 -2.66 6.13 -7.72
N ASP A 186 -2.19 5.31 -6.80
CA ASP A 186 -1.73 5.75 -5.49
C ASP A 186 -0.55 6.71 -5.60
N ILE A 187 0.43 6.42 -6.47
CA ILE A 187 1.59 7.29 -6.73
C ILE A 187 1.14 8.63 -7.32
N ILE A 188 0.27 8.62 -8.33
CA ILE A 188 -0.30 9.84 -8.92
C ILE A 188 -1.02 10.66 -7.86
N THR A 189 -1.85 10.02 -7.04
CA THR A 189 -2.60 10.68 -5.97
C THR A 189 -1.67 11.38 -4.99
N LEU A 190 -0.65 10.70 -4.50
CA LEU A 190 0.31 11.26 -3.55
C LEU A 190 1.09 12.44 -4.15
N ILE A 191 1.56 12.31 -5.39
CA ILE A 191 2.35 13.34 -6.05
C ILE A 191 1.50 14.58 -6.39
N SER A 192 0.25 14.37 -6.80
CA SER A 192 -0.62 15.46 -7.27
C SER A 192 -1.34 16.19 -6.15
N ASN A 193 -1.64 15.53 -5.04
CA ASN A 193 -2.57 16.06 -4.03
C ASN A 193 -1.96 16.23 -2.64
N CYS A 194 -0.76 15.69 -2.38
CA CYS A 194 -0.14 15.78 -1.07
C CYS A 194 1.04 16.76 -1.07
N ARG A 195 1.27 17.38 0.09
CA ARG A 195 2.49 18.17 0.29
C ARG A 195 3.69 17.24 0.49
N ILE A 196 4.70 17.38 -0.34
CA ILE A 196 5.92 16.56 -0.34
C ILE A 196 7.11 17.37 0.17
N ASN A 197 7.83 16.81 1.13
CA ASN A 197 9.15 17.31 1.54
C ASN A 197 10.21 16.76 0.58
N PHE A 198 10.51 17.50 -0.48
CA PHE A 198 11.46 17.07 -1.51
C PHE A 198 12.88 16.84 -0.98
N LYS A 199 13.31 17.58 0.07
CA LYS A 199 14.61 17.37 0.70
C LYS A 199 14.68 16.00 1.40
N LEU A 200 13.60 15.62 2.09
CA LEU A 200 13.49 14.30 2.72
C LEU A 200 13.44 13.22 1.64
N LEU A 201 12.56 13.36 0.64
CA LEU A 201 12.42 12.38 -0.43
C LEU A 201 13.74 12.13 -1.16
N LYS A 202 14.45 13.20 -1.56
CA LYS A 202 15.76 13.09 -2.19
C LYS A 202 16.74 12.32 -1.33
N ARG A 203 16.86 12.66 -0.05
CA ARG A 203 17.74 11.96 0.89
C ARG A 203 17.40 10.48 1.01
N LEU A 204 16.11 10.12 1.06
CA LEU A 204 15.67 8.72 1.13
C LEU A 204 16.02 7.97 -0.16
N LEU A 205 15.79 8.56 -1.32
CA LEU A 205 16.15 7.97 -2.61
C LEU A 205 17.66 7.73 -2.73
N ASP A 206 18.48 8.74 -2.36
CA ASP A 206 19.94 8.66 -2.42
C ASP A 206 20.49 7.61 -1.45
N ASN A 207 20.02 7.58 -0.19
CA ASN A 207 20.49 6.66 0.84
C ASN A 207 20.20 5.19 0.52
N HIS A 208 19.17 4.93 -0.26
CA HIS A 208 18.77 3.57 -0.62
C HIS A 208 19.09 3.20 -2.07
N ASN A 209 19.82 4.03 -2.81
CA ASN A 209 20.15 3.81 -4.23
C ASN A 209 18.91 3.55 -5.08
N PHE A 210 17.80 4.27 -4.80
CA PHE A 210 16.48 3.98 -5.36
C PHE A 210 16.06 4.95 -6.47
N ASN A 211 16.90 5.92 -6.83
CA ASN A 211 16.60 6.99 -7.80
C ASN A 211 16.18 6.44 -9.17
N ASP A 212 16.95 5.49 -9.72
CA ASP A 212 16.70 4.96 -11.07
C ASP A 212 15.40 4.17 -11.14
N TYR A 213 15.12 3.35 -10.14
CA TYR A 213 13.86 2.60 -10.04
C TYR A 213 12.66 3.51 -9.83
N PHE A 214 12.83 4.55 -9.02
CA PHE A 214 11.80 5.56 -8.81
C PHE A 214 11.48 6.28 -10.12
N LYS A 215 12.49 6.73 -10.86
CA LYS A 215 12.34 7.36 -12.16
C LYS A 215 11.68 6.43 -13.17
N LEU A 216 12.15 5.17 -13.25
CA LEU A 216 11.61 4.16 -14.17
C LEU A 216 10.09 3.99 -13.99
N VAL A 217 9.61 3.84 -12.75
CA VAL A 217 8.18 3.67 -12.48
C VAL A 217 7.38 4.92 -12.85
N LEU A 218 7.89 6.13 -12.57
CA LEU A 218 7.20 7.37 -12.95
C LEU A 218 7.15 7.59 -14.48
N GLU A 219 8.17 7.17 -15.20
CA GLU A 219 8.18 7.19 -16.66
C GLU A 219 7.17 6.18 -17.23
N GLU A 220 7.06 5.02 -16.63
CA GLU A 220 6.11 4.00 -17.05
C GLU A 220 4.65 4.43 -16.85
N ILE A 221 4.33 5.11 -15.76
CA ILE A 221 2.99 5.69 -15.54
C ILE A 221 2.62 6.60 -16.73
N GLU A 222 3.57 7.35 -17.30
CA GLU A 222 3.31 8.23 -18.45
C GLU A 222 2.81 7.46 -19.68
N THR A 223 3.22 6.20 -19.84
CA THR A 223 2.79 5.36 -20.97
C THR A 223 1.36 4.82 -20.82
N LYS A 224 0.75 4.97 -19.63
CA LYS A 224 -0.58 4.45 -19.30
C LYS A 224 -1.66 5.53 -19.46
N SER A 225 -1.96 5.89 -20.69
CA SER A 225 -2.96 6.94 -21.01
C SER A 225 -4.34 6.69 -20.39
N GLU A 226 -4.75 5.42 -20.23
CA GLU A 226 -6.00 5.03 -19.57
C GLU A 226 -6.08 5.56 -18.14
N ILE A 227 -4.96 5.49 -17.38
CA ILE A 227 -4.89 5.93 -16.00
C ILE A 227 -4.83 7.47 -15.95
N THR A 228 -3.95 8.07 -16.73
CA THR A 228 -3.74 9.52 -16.71
C THR A 228 -4.97 10.29 -17.19
N ASN A 229 -5.69 9.77 -18.18
CA ASN A 229 -6.93 10.35 -18.67
C ASN A 229 -8.09 10.21 -17.66
N LYS A 230 -8.21 9.06 -16.99
CA LYS A 230 -9.26 8.83 -15.98
C LYS A 230 -9.18 9.82 -14.82
N PHE A 231 -7.96 10.20 -14.41
CA PHE A 231 -7.75 11.17 -13.33
C PHE A 231 -7.67 12.62 -13.82
N GLN A 232 -7.95 12.88 -15.12
CA GLN A 232 -7.87 14.22 -15.75
C GLN A 232 -6.55 14.95 -15.43
N THR A 233 -5.50 14.17 -15.16
CA THR A 233 -4.21 14.70 -14.74
C THR A 233 -3.29 14.77 -15.94
N ASN A 234 -2.77 15.96 -16.25
CA ASN A 234 -1.66 16.09 -17.18
C ASN A 234 -0.38 15.55 -16.52
N TRP A 235 -0.27 14.21 -16.47
CA TRP A 235 0.82 13.52 -15.77
C TRP A 235 2.21 13.97 -16.26
N LYS A 236 2.36 14.21 -17.56
CA LYS A 236 3.63 14.70 -18.12
C LYS A 236 4.07 16.01 -17.49
N SER A 237 3.16 16.95 -17.30
CA SER A 237 3.44 18.23 -16.64
C SER A 237 3.73 18.05 -15.16
N VAL A 238 2.89 17.28 -14.45
CA VAL A 238 3.04 16.98 -13.02
C VAL A 238 4.40 16.31 -12.77
N LYS A 239 4.75 15.29 -13.54
CA LYS A 239 6.04 14.59 -13.46
C LYS A 239 7.21 15.54 -13.69
N LYS A 240 7.14 16.41 -14.71
CA LYS A 240 8.20 17.39 -15.00
C LYS A 240 8.42 18.34 -13.82
N ASP A 241 7.34 18.88 -13.26
CA ASP A 241 7.42 19.79 -12.11
C ASP A 241 7.93 19.09 -10.86
N PHE A 242 7.51 17.84 -10.65
CA PHE A 242 7.98 17.00 -9.56
C PHE A 242 9.51 16.79 -9.62
N PHE A 243 10.05 16.36 -10.77
CA PHE A 243 11.49 16.16 -10.92
C PHE A 243 12.27 17.49 -10.84
N LYS A 244 11.73 18.59 -11.36
CA LYS A 244 12.33 19.90 -11.18
C LYS A 244 12.51 20.24 -9.71
N LYS A 245 11.48 20.01 -8.87
CA LYS A 245 11.56 20.25 -7.42
C LYS A 245 12.49 19.27 -6.71
N LEU A 246 12.57 18.03 -7.17
CA LEU A 246 13.46 17.02 -6.60
C LEU A 246 14.95 17.33 -6.86
N THR A 247 15.27 18.01 -7.96
CA THR A 247 16.65 18.35 -8.35
C THR A 247 17.14 19.70 -7.80
N VAL A 248 16.25 20.54 -7.28
CA VAL A 248 16.65 21.82 -6.64
C VAL A 248 17.40 21.50 -5.34
N LYS A 249 18.61 22.06 -5.23
CA LYS A 249 19.49 21.88 -4.06
C LYS A 249 19.01 22.64 -2.82
#